data_de408f1e5a616cd35ab80b044f6e8002
#
_entry.id   de408f1e5a616cd35ab80b044f6e8002
#
_cell.length_a   1.000
_cell.length_b   1.000
_cell.length_c   1.000
_cell.angle_alpha   90.00
_cell.angle_beta   90.00
_cell.angle_gamma   90.00
#
_symmetry.space_group_name_H-M   'P 1'
#
loop_
_entity.id
_entity.type
_entity.pdbx_description
1 polymer ?
#
loop_
_entity_poly.entity_id
_entity_poly.type
_entity_poly.pdbx_seq_one_letter_code
_entity_poly.pdbx_strand_id
1 'polypeptide(L)'
;IKYLSNLEDSASSSKKIVNTESSFTEEKSNFILATSDGFCKGFKTSSFVASSVTVAKDDSSMERDYDYSLKCHLNDIKSPEELGKAAAQNTIKKLSPKKIGSEKITIIFDKRIAKGILGNFASAITSSAISRGTSFLKDQINQKIFSNSVSIFDKPDILKGLGSKSFDTEGVKTETLKLVDEGILKHYLIDTYSGKKLNLKSNGRCGGTSNLYFENGTMSYKDLLNSNSKCLYITETIGHGSNIITGDYSVGATGFFVQNGEFQYPINEITIAGNFKDMFQNITLANDLEFEYSTNSPTMM
;
A
#
# COMPACT_ATOMS: atom_id res chain seq x y z
N ILE A 1 5.50 -19.39 -20.86
CA ILE A 1 5.80 -18.75 -22.15
C ILE A 1 4.53 -18.22 -22.79
N LYS A 2 3.47 -19.02 -23.07
CA LYS A 2 2.23 -18.56 -23.73
C LYS A 2 1.54 -17.38 -22.99
N TYR A 3 1.51 -17.41 -21.64
CA TYR A 3 0.97 -16.31 -20.84
C TYR A 3 1.71 -15.00 -21.07
N LEU A 4 3.05 -15.04 -21.06
CA LEU A 4 3.90 -13.86 -21.29
C LEU A 4 3.76 -13.30 -22.68
N SER A 5 3.72 -14.17 -23.72
CA SER A 5 3.50 -13.72 -25.09
C SER A 5 2.16 -12.98 -25.23
N ASN A 6 1.06 -13.57 -24.74
CA ASN A 6 -0.25 -12.92 -24.75
C ASN A 6 -0.29 -11.61 -23.96
N LEU A 7 0.47 -11.53 -22.84
CA LEU A 7 0.58 -10.34 -22.02
C LEU A 7 1.28 -9.20 -22.79
N GLU A 8 2.40 -9.49 -23.44
CA GLU A 8 3.12 -8.51 -24.25
C GLU A 8 2.34 -8.07 -25.48
N ASP A 9 1.70 -8.99 -26.19
CA ASP A 9 0.83 -8.68 -27.33
C ASP A 9 -0.30 -7.75 -26.91
N SER A 10 -0.91 -8.01 -25.77
CA SER A 10 -1.99 -7.19 -25.24
C SER A 10 -1.51 -5.81 -24.76
N ALA A 11 -0.36 -5.75 -24.09
CA ALA A 11 0.25 -4.50 -23.63
C ALA A 11 0.72 -3.62 -24.80
N SER A 12 1.16 -4.23 -25.91
CA SER A 12 1.65 -3.54 -27.11
C SER A 12 0.55 -3.18 -28.12
N SER A 13 -0.73 -3.47 -27.82
CA SER A 13 -1.84 -3.33 -28.77
C SER A 13 -2.10 -1.91 -29.26
N SER A 14 -1.61 -0.89 -28.58
CA SER A 14 -1.77 0.52 -28.96
C SER A 14 -0.53 1.06 -29.67
N LYS A 15 -0.71 1.81 -30.77
CA LYS A 15 0.38 2.49 -31.49
C LYS A 15 1.15 3.51 -30.64
N LYS A 16 0.57 3.98 -29.53
CA LYS A 16 1.24 4.90 -28.60
C LYS A 16 2.25 4.19 -27.69
N ILE A 17 2.13 2.86 -27.52
CA ILE A 17 3.08 2.08 -26.75
C ILE A 17 4.32 1.80 -27.61
N VAL A 18 5.46 2.25 -27.13
CA VAL A 18 6.74 2.12 -27.84
C VAL A 18 7.67 1.06 -27.26
N ASN A 19 7.41 0.65 -26.00
CA ASN A 19 8.14 -0.43 -25.35
C ASN A 19 7.28 -1.13 -24.31
N THR A 20 7.48 -2.44 -24.13
CA THR A 20 6.86 -3.26 -23.09
C THR A 20 7.91 -4.18 -22.46
N GLU A 21 7.79 -4.41 -21.17
CA GLU A 21 8.56 -5.40 -20.44
C GLU A 21 7.61 -6.17 -19.53
N SER A 22 7.50 -7.47 -19.73
CA SER A 22 6.60 -8.33 -18.97
C SER A 22 7.36 -9.40 -18.22
N SER A 23 6.92 -9.71 -17.02
CA SER A 23 7.52 -10.77 -16.21
C SER A 23 6.45 -11.65 -15.56
N PHE A 24 6.82 -12.90 -15.31
CA PHE A 24 6.05 -13.84 -14.52
C PHE A 24 6.97 -14.58 -13.56
N THR A 25 6.67 -14.49 -12.27
CA THR A 25 7.43 -15.14 -11.22
C THR A 25 6.53 -16.08 -10.43
N GLU A 26 7.01 -17.29 -10.19
CA GLU A 26 6.41 -18.26 -9.27
C GLU A 26 7.39 -18.48 -8.12
N GLU A 27 6.89 -18.36 -6.88
CA GLU A 27 7.64 -18.68 -5.69
C GLU A 27 6.87 -19.68 -4.85
N LYS A 28 7.55 -20.73 -4.38
CA LYS A 28 7.05 -21.69 -3.39
C LYS A 28 8.08 -21.80 -2.28
N SER A 29 7.65 -21.57 -1.06
CA SER A 29 8.53 -21.59 0.10
C SER A 29 8.00 -22.51 1.19
N ASN A 30 8.92 -23.15 1.90
CA ASN A 30 8.67 -23.88 3.14
C ASN A 30 9.43 -23.17 4.25
N PHE A 31 8.69 -22.63 5.21
CA PHE A 31 9.28 -22.05 6.41
C PHE A 31 9.16 -23.05 7.57
N ILE A 32 10.26 -23.35 8.24
CA ILE A 32 10.31 -24.18 9.46
C ILE A 32 11.08 -23.39 10.51
N LEU A 33 10.48 -23.24 11.67
CA LEU A 33 11.11 -22.68 12.87
C LEU A 33 11.24 -23.75 13.93
N ALA A 34 12.45 -23.96 14.42
CA ALA A 34 12.74 -24.79 15.59
C ALA A 34 13.54 -23.97 16.61
N THR A 35 13.16 -24.05 17.87
CA THR A 35 13.81 -23.34 18.98
C THR A 35 14.29 -24.28 20.05
N SER A 36 15.23 -23.85 20.89
CA SER A 36 15.83 -24.68 21.95
C SER A 36 14.86 -25.05 23.07
N ASP A 37 13.72 -24.36 23.19
CA ASP A 37 12.65 -24.67 24.16
C ASP A 37 11.61 -25.67 23.64
N GLY A 38 11.89 -26.29 22.47
CA GLY A 38 11.08 -27.38 21.90
C GLY A 38 9.99 -26.98 20.94
N PHE A 39 9.87 -25.69 20.59
CA PHE A 39 8.97 -25.30 19.49
C PHE A 39 9.55 -25.78 18.16
N CYS A 40 8.73 -26.51 17.39
CA CYS A 40 9.09 -26.91 16.02
C CYS A 40 7.84 -26.97 15.18
N LYS A 41 7.65 -25.95 14.34
CA LYS A 41 6.49 -25.83 13.42
C LYS A 41 6.90 -25.17 12.11
N GLY A 42 6.11 -25.42 11.07
CA GLY A 42 6.32 -24.80 9.77
C GLY A 42 5.03 -24.57 9.01
N PHE A 43 5.13 -23.79 7.95
CA PHE A 43 4.07 -23.58 6.99
C PHE A 43 4.65 -23.46 5.58
N LYS A 44 3.79 -23.70 4.59
CA LYS A 44 4.13 -23.55 3.18
C LYS A 44 3.43 -22.32 2.63
N THR A 45 4.12 -21.58 1.77
CA THR A 45 3.56 -20.45 1.04
C THR A 45 3.81 -20.62 -0.44
N SER A 46 2.94 -20.01 -1.24
CA SER A 46 3.14 -19.83 -2.67
C SER A 46 2.74 -18.41 -3.06
N SER A 47 3.43 -17.84 -4.01
CA SER A 47 3.05 -16.59 -4.65
C SER A 47 3.31 -16.65 -6.16
N PHE A 48 2.41 -16.04 -6.90
CA PHE A 48 2.47 -15.90 -8.35
C PHE A 48 2.35 -14.43 -8.65
N VAL A 49 3.30 -13.89 -9.41
CA VAL A 49 3.35 -12.48 -9.80
C VAL A 49 3.42 -12.41 -11.32
N ALA A 50 2.46 -11.75 -11.92
CA ALA A 50 2.52 -11.33 -13.31
C ALA A 50 2.56 -9.82 -13.36
N SER A 51 3.45 -9.23 -14.14
CA SER A 51 3.54 -7.78 -14.30
C SER A 51 3.86 -7.39 -15.73
N SER A 52 3.38 -6.23 -16.13
CA SER A 52 3.76 -5.58 -17.39
C SER A 52 4.02 -4.11 -17.14
N VAL A 53 5.19 -3.67 -17.53
CA VAL A 53 5.60 -2.27 -17.57
C VAL A 53 5.52 -1.81 -19.02
N THR A 54 4.89 -0.67 -19.25
CA THR A 54 4.75 -0.11 -20.60
C THR A 54 5.30 1.30 -20.66
N VAL A 55 5.84 1.67 -21.80
CA VAL A 55 6.28 3.02 -22.13
C VAL A 55 5.44 3.52 -23.30
N ALA A 56 4.76 4.64 -23.09
CA ALA A 56 4.01 5.32 -24.14
C ALA A 56 4.71 6.61 -24.54
N LYS A 57 4.54 6.99 -25.80
CA LYS A 57 5.11 8.22 -26.35
C LYS A 57 4.08 8.90 -27.24
N ASP A 58 4.04 10.24 -27.15
CA ASP A 58 3.41 11.14 -28.12
C ASP A 58 4.43 12.19 -28.60
N ASP A 59 3.95 13.24 -29.29
CA ASP A 59 4.81 14.28 -29.84
C ASP A 59 5.48 15.14 -28.76
N SER A 60 4.94 15.15 -27.53
CA SER A 60 5.34 16.05 -26.46
C SER A 60 5.95 15.36 -25.23
N SER A 61 5.68 14.08 -25.03
CA SER A 61 6.09 13.38 -23.80
C SER A 61 6.35 11.90 -24.02
N MET A 62 7.08 11.32 -23.07
CA MET A 62 7.28 9.88 -22.95
C MET A 62 7.01 9.52 -21.48
N GLU A 63 6.05 8.65 -21.26
CA GLU A 63 5.59 8.28 -19.93
C GLU A 63 5.64 6.78 -19.73
N ARG A 64 5.79 6.35 -18.46
CA ARG A 64 5.85 4.96 -18.04
C ARG A 64 4.79 4.69 -16.98
N ASP A 65 4.13 3.55 -17.07
CA ASP A 65 3.35 2.99 -15.97
C ASP A 65 3.37 1.45 -16.05
N TYR A 66 2.67 0.83 -15.14
CA TYR A 66 2.61 -0.62 -15.04
C TYR A 66 1.24 -1.07 -14.50
N ASP A 67 0.96 -2.36 -14.68
CA ASP A 67 0.01 -3.08 -13.85
C ASP A 67 0.58 -4.44 -13.47
N TYR A 68 0.07 -5.02 -12.38
CA TYR A 68 0.50 -6.34 -11.95
C TYR A 68 -0.62 -7.09 -11.20
N SER A 69 -0.46 -8.39 -11.13
CA SER A 69 -1.31 -9.29 -10.36
C SER A 69 -0.42 -10.13 -9.46
N LEU A 70 -0.69 -10.12 -8.17
CA LEU A 70 0.03 -10.91 -7.15
C LEU A 70 -0.99 -11.74 -6.38
N LYS A 71 -0.89 -13.07 -6.45
CA LYS A 71 -1.84 -13.99 -5.84
C LYS A 71 -1.14 -15.21 -5.25
N CYS A 72 -1.76 -15.85 -4.24
CA CYS A 72 -1.27 -17.10 -3.65
C CYS A 72 -1.51 -18.32 -4.55
N HIS A 73 -2.45 -18.25 -5.50
CA HIS A 73 -2.78 -19.34 -6.41
C HIS A 73 -2.72 -18.89 -7.85
N LEU A 74 -2.16 -19.74 -8.70
CA LEU A 74 -2.00 -19.46 -10.13
C LEU A 74 -3.32 -19.11 -10.82
N ASN A 75 -4.40 -19.81 -10.48
CA ASN A 75 -5.71 -19.60 -11.11
C ASN A 75 -6.40 -18.27 -10.74
N ASP A 76 -5.88 -17.57 -9.73
CA ASP A 76 -6.41 -16.29 -9.28
C ASP A 76 -5.68 -15.09 -9.94
N ILE A 77 -4.61 -15.34 -10.71
CA ILE A 77 -3.88 -14.30 -11.47
C ILE A 77 -4.80 -13.76 -12.58
N LYS A 78 -4.77 -12.44 -12.76
CA LYS A 78 -5.47 -11.76 -13.87
C LYS A 78 -5.12 -12.39 -15.22
N SER A 79 -6.05 -12.37 -16.15
CA SER A 79 -5.74 -12.81 -17.52
C SER A 79 -4.64 -11.92 -18.14
N PRO A 80 -3.82 -12.46 -19.05
CA PRO A 80 -2.76 -11.65 -19.69
C PRO A 80 -3.36 -10.50 -20.50
N GLU A 81 -4.54 -10.67 -21.08
CA GLU A 81 -5.26 -9.65 -21.87
C GLU A 81 -5.73 -8.50 -20.97
N GLU A 82 -6.29 -8.81 -19.79
CA GLU A 82 -6.73 -7.82 -18.82
C GLU A 82 -5.53 -7.02 -18.28
N LEU A 83 -4.47 -7.71 -17.85
CA LEU A 83 -3.29 -7.11 -17.26
C LEU A 83 -2.54 -6.22 -18.28
N GLY A 84 -2.32 -6.71 -19.50
CA GLY A 84 -1.62 -5.95 -20.54
C GLY A 84 -2.39 -4.69 -20.97
N LYS A 85 -3.71 -4.81 -21.16
CA LYS A 85 -4.57 -3.65 -21.47
C LYS A 85 -4.57 -2.62 -20.35
N ALA A 86 -4.63 -3.06 -19.09
CA ALA A 86 -4.58 -2.16 -17.94
C ALA A 86 -3.26 -1.39 -17.88
N ALA A 87 -2.11 -2.07 -18.03
CA ALA A 87 -0.79 -1.44 -18.08
C ALA A 87 -0.71 -0.39 -19.18
N ALA A 88 -1.09 -0.74 -20.42
CA ALA A 88 -1.10 0.18 -21.55
C ALA A 88 -2.00 1.40 -21.32
N GLN A 89 -3.21 1.19 -20.82
CA GLN A 89 -4.16 2.28 -20.54
C GLN A 89 -3.66 3.22 -19.44
N ASN A 90 -3.07 2.67 -18.38
CA ASN A 90 -2.49 3.47 -17.29
C ASN A 90 -1.40 4.39 -17.82
N THR A 91 -0.53 3.86 -18.68
CA THR A 91 0.58 4.63 -19.26
C THR A 91 0.08 5.71 -20.24
N ILE A 92 -0.84 5.35 -21.14
CA ILE A 92 -1.38 6.29 -22.15
C ILE A 92 -2.10 7.46 -21.49
N LYS A 93 -2.80 7.24 -20.38
CA LYS A 93 -3.49 8.31 -19.62
C LYS A 93 -2.53 9.33 -19.02
N LYS A 94 -1.25 8.99 -18.84
CA LYS A 94 -0.22 9.90 -18.30
C LYS A 94 0.44 10.78 -19.37
N LEU A 95 0.19 10.56 -20.65
CA LEU A 95 0.77 11.35 -21.75
C LEU A 95 0.36 12.83 -21.71
N SER A 96 1.26 13.69 -22.16
CA SER A 96 1.09 15.15 -22.20
C SER A 96 0.81 15.75 -20.81
N PRO A 97 1.62 15.43 -19.76
CA PRO A 97 1.39 15.95 -18.43
C PRO A 97 1.59 17.45 -18.37
N LYS A 98 0.84 18.13 -17.49
CA LYS A 98 0.97 19.57 -17.26
C LYS A 98 1.66 19.84 -15.92
N LYS A 99 2.45 20.90 -15.87
CA LYS A 99 2.99 21.43 -14.61
C LYS A 99 1.94 22.29 -13.92
N ILE A 100 1.90 22.18 -12.61
CA ILE A 100 1.02 22.99 -11.75
C ILE A 100 1.87 23.83 -10.80
N GLY A 101 1.33 24.97 -10.38
CA GLY A 101 1.97 25.83 -9.37
C GLY A 101 1.91 25.23 -7.97
N SER A 102 2.75 25.75 -7.07
CA SER A 102 2.71 25.37 -5.65
C SER A 102 1.48 25.96 -4.99
N GLU A 103 0.65 25.11 -4.41
CA GLU A 103 -0.55 25.52 -3.67
C GLU A 103 -0.91 24.51 -2.59
N LYS A 104 -1.73 24.91 -1.62
CA LYS A 104 -2.36 23.99 -0.68
C LYS A 104 -3.60 23.41 -1.33
N ILE A 105 -3.60 22.14 -1.61
CA ILE A 105 -4.67 21.44 -2.32
C ILE A 105 -4.94 20.08 -1.68
N THR A 106 -6.17 19.61 -1.79
CA THR A 106 -6.55 18.26 -1.34
C THR A 106 -5.86 17.20 -2.19
N ILE A 107 -5.30 16.20 -1.52
CA ILE A 107 -4.65 15.05 -2.14
C ILE A 107 -5.52 13.81 -1.95
N ILE A 108 -5.79 13.10 -3.04
CA ILE A 108 -6.42 11.79 -3.02
C ILE A 108 -5.38 10.77 -3.49
N PHE A 109 -5.07 9.79 -2.66
CA PHE A 109 -4.15 8.71 -2.97
C PHE A 109 -4.90 7.52 -3.55
N ASP A 110 -4.52 7.06 -4.73
CA ASP A 110 -4.97 5.80 -5.32
C ASP A 110 -4.71 4.64 -4.35
N LYS A 111 -5.61 3.65 -4.29
CA LYS A 111 -5.47 2.48 -3.41
C LYS A 111 -4.13 1.75 -3.57
N ARG A 112 -3.54 1.75 -4.77
CA ARG A 112 -2.23 1.14 -5.04
C ARG A 112 -1.10 1.76 -4.24
N ILE A 113 -1.19 3.08 -3.95
CA ILE A 113 -0.15 3.82 -3.23
C ILE A 113 -0.56 4.20 -1.80
N ALA A 114 -1.84 4.31 -1.50
CA ALA A 114 -2.37 4.60 -0.17
C ALA A 114 -1.88 3.59 0.88
N LYS A 115 -1.65 2.31 0.49
CA LYS A 115 -1.01 1.30 1.33
C LYS A 115 0.38 1.71 1.85
N GLY A 116 1.09 2.61 1.16
CA GLY A 116 2.38 3.16 1.61
C GLY A 116 2.26 4.02 2.86
N ILE A 117 1.17 4.79 2.99
CA ILE A 117 0.86 5.55 4.21
C ILE A 117 0.64 4.59 5.39
N LEU A 118 -0.11 3.49 5.15
CA LEU A 118 -0.32 2.45 6.14
C LEU A 118 0.98 1.71 6.53
N GLY A 119 1.89 1.49 5.57
CA GLY A 119 3.22 0.95 5.80
C GLY A 119 4.08 1.85 6.70
N ASN A 120 4.03 3.16 6.51
CA ASN A 120 4.70 4.14 7.37
C ASN A 120 4.12 4.13 8.80
N PHE A 121 2.80 4.06 8.94
CA PHE A 121 2.16 3.86 10.24
C PHE A 121 2.66 2.58 10.93
N ALA A 122 2.65 1.44 10.24
CA ALA A 122 3.13 0.17 10.78
C ALA A 122 4.60 0.26 11.23
N SER A 123 5.45 0.91 10.47
CA SER A 123 6.86 1.15 10.84
C SER A 123 6.99 1.99 12.11
N ALA A 124 6.15 3.03 12.26
CA ALA A 124 6.17 3.91 13.41
C ALA A 124 5.69 3.23 14.71
N ILE A 125 4.85 2.21 14.64
CA ILE A 125 4.34 1.47 15.81
C ILE A 125 5.12 0.18 16.12
N THR A 126 6.27 -0.07 15.50
CA THR A 126 7.11 -1.21 15.88
C THR A 126 7.70 -1.00 17.28
N SER A 127 7.69 -2.04 18.12
CA SER A 127 8.26 -1.97 19.47
C SER A 127 9.73 -1.57 19.47
N SER A 128 10.47 -1.89 18.41
CA SER A 128 11.85 -1.46 18.25
C SER A 128 11.98 0.06 18.06
N ALA A 129 11.14 0.69 17.27
CA ALA A 129 11.12 2.16 17.09
C ALA A 129 10.66 2.87 18.38
N ILE A 130 9.61 2.32 19.03
CA ILE A 130 9.08 2.85 20.28
C ILE A 130 10.13 2.77 21.41
N SER A 131 10.78 1.61 21.59
CA SER A 131 11.77 1.42 22.66
C SER A 131 13.05 2.26 22.50
N ARG A 132 13.40 2.60 21.26
CA ARG A 132 14.53 3.50 20.95
C ARG A 132 14.13 4.99 21.01
N GLY A 133 12.85 5.31 21.13
CA GLY A 133 12.37 6.69 21.06
C GLY A 133 12.47 7.30 19.66
N THR A 134 12.50 6.47 18.62
CA THR A 134 12.62 6.89 17.21
C THR A 134 11.30 6.85 16.47
N SER A 135 10.20 7.15 17.15
CA SER A 135 8.86 7.22 16.57
C SER A 135 8.07 8.41 17.12
N PHE A 136 7.39 9.12 16.21
CA PHE A 136 6.44 10.17 16.60
C PHE A 136 5.18 9.62 17.29
N LEU A 137 4.96 8.29 17.24
CA LEU A 137 3.86 7.59 17.91
C LEU A 137 4.26 6.98 19.27
N LYS A 138 5.47 7.29 19.77
CA LYS A 138 5.86 6.91 21.12
C LYS A 138 4.87 7.52 22.14
N ASP A 139 4.49 6.74 23.15
CA ASP A 139 3.56 7.11 24.22
C ASP A 139 2.14 7.50 23.76
N GLN A 140 1.73 7.06 22.55
CA GLN A 140 0.42 7.36 21.98
C GLN A 140 -0.61 6.24 22.16
N ILE A 141 -0.34 5.18 22.93
CA ILE A 141 -1.33 4.14 23.24
C ILE A 141 -2.54 4.77 23.95
N ASN A 142 -3.75 4.38 23.51
CA ASN A 142 -5.04 4.93 23.89
C ASN A 142 -5.24 6.42 23.58
N GLN A 143 -4.37 7.03 22.77
CA GLN A 143 -4.57 8.37 22.25
C GLN A 143 -5.23 8.33 20.87
N LYS A 144 -5.98 9.38 20.56
CA LYS A 144 -6.57 9.59 19.24
C LYS A 144 -5.51 10.12 18.28
N ILE A 145 -5.11 9.28 17.33
CA ILE A 145 -4.09 9.60 16.31
C ILE A 145 -4.65 9.69 14.89
N PHE A 146 -5.83 9.12 14.65
CA PHE A 146 -6.55 9.21 13.37
C PHE A 146 -7.92 9.88 13.54
N SER A 147 -8.60 10.18 12.43
CA SER A 147 -10.02 10.56 12.48
C SER A 147 -10.88 9.42 13.04
N ASN A 148 -12.05 9.73 13.63
CA ASN A 148 -12.94 8.73 14.24
C ASN A 148 -13.46 7.68 13.25
N SER A 149 -13.42 7.97 11.95
CA SER A 149 -13.87 7.05 10.89
C SER A 149 -12.83 5.98 10.55
N VAL A 150 -11.63 6.03 11.15
CA VAL A 150 -10.52 5.14 10.80
C VAL A 150 -10.37 4.01 11.80
N SER A 151 -10.48 2.77 11.31
CA SER A 151 -10.05 1.56 12.01
C SER A 151 -9.00 0.83 11.18
N ILE A 152 -7.99 0.25 11.84
CA ILE A 152 -6.90 -0.48 11.21
C ILE A 152 -6.78 -1.86 11.84
N PHE A 153 -6.78 -2.88 10.99
CA PHE A 153 -6.63 -4.27 11.40
C PHE A 153 -5.37 -4.89 10.85
N ASP A 154 -4.81 -5.82 11.62
CA ASP A 154 -3.85 -6.80 11.14
C ASP A 154 -4.36 -8.21 11.42
N LYS A 155 -4.76 -8.93 10.34
CA LYS A 155 -5.38 -10.26 10.40
C LYS A 155 -4.44 -11.33 9.84
N PRO A 156 -4.03 -12.33 10.65
CA PRO A 156 -3.12 -13.38 10.21
C PRO A 156 -3.79 -14.55 9.48
N ASP A 157 -5.11 -14.59 9.41
CA ASP A 157 -5.93 -15.74 9.00
C ASP A 157 -6.86 -15.43 7.81
N ILE A 158 -6.54 -14.42 7.01
CA ILE A 158 -7.30 -14.14 5.77
C ILE A 158 -7.04 -15.27 4.79
N LEU A 159 -8.13 -15.92 4.32
CA LEU A 159 -8.03 -16.97 3.30
C LEU A 159 -7.41 -16.41 2.03
N LYS A 160 -6.36 -17.08 1.52
CA LYS A 160 -5.55 -16.61 0.39
C LYS A 160 -4.86 -15.24 0.63
N GLY A 161 -4.80 -14.78 1.86
CA GLY A 161 -4.07 -13.56 2.23
C GLY A 161 -2.56 -13.76 2.12
N LEU A 162 -1.88 -12.87 1.41
CA LEU A 162 -0.44 -12.96 1.14
C LEU A 162 0.43 -12.84 2.38
N GLY A 163 -0.06 -12.22 3.45
CA GLY A 163 0.63 -12.11 4.74
C GLY A 163 0.13 -13.10 5.78
N SER A 164 -0.76 -14.04 5.45
CA SER A 164 -1.33 -14.98 6.42
C SER A 164 -0.27 -15.93 6.96
N LYS A 165 -0.23 -16.05 8.31
CA LYS A 165 0.74 -16.87 9.03
C LYS A 165 0.21 -17.23 10.41
N SER A 166 0.50 -18.43 10.90
CA SER A 166 0.02 -18.92 12.20
C SER A 166 0.91 -18.51 13.40
N PHE A 167 2.15 -18.15 13.15
CA PHE A 167 3.12 -17.68 14.14
C PHE A 167 4.14 -16.75 13.48
N ASP A 168 4.77 -15.90 14.28
CA ASP A 168 5.81 -14.97 13.85
C ASP A 168 7.21 -15.61 13.82
N THR A 169 8.23 -14.82 13.52
CA THR A 169 9.62 -15.31 13.42
C THR A 169 10.24 -15.71 14.75
N GLU A 170 9.57 -15.49 15.87
CA GLU A 170 9.95 -15.97 17.21
C GLU A 170 9.11 -17.18 17.65
N GLY A 171 8.18 -17.66 16.82
CA GLY A 171 7.26 -18.78 17.15
C GLY A 171 6.06 -18.35 18.00
N VAL A 172 5.87 -17.07 18.21
CA VAL A 172 4.71 -16.55 18.94
C VAL A 172 3.48 -16.61 18.05
N LYS A 173 2.39 -17.19 18.57
CA LYS A 173 1.12 -17.29 17.86
C LYS A 173 0.64 -15.93 17.41
N THR A 174 0.21 -15.84 16.16
CA THR A 174 -0.42 -14.63 15.62
C THR A 174 -1.93 -14.66 15.85
N GLU A 175 -2.49 -13.53 16.23
CA GLU A 175 -3.94 -13.33 16.41
C GLU A 175 -4.35 -12.01 15.74
N THR A 176 -5.63 -11.87 15.43
CA THR A 176 -6.13 -10.59 14.88
C THR A 176 -5.91 -9.46 15.88
N LEU A 177 -5.31 -8.37 15.41
CA LEU A 177 -5.14 -7.13 16.16
C LEU A 177 -5.94 -6.01 15.49
N LYS A 178 -6.77 -5.33 16.25
CA LYS A 178 -7.32 -4.03 15.87
C LYS A 178 -6.32 -2.98 16.36
N LEU A 179 -5.40 -2.59 15.49
CA LEU A 179 -4.30 -1.68 15.82
C LEU A 179 -4.80 -0.26 16.13
N VAL A 180 -5.80 0.17 15.38
CA VAL A 180 -6.52 1.42 15.59
C VAL A 180 -8.01 1.13 15.62
N ASP A 181 -8.70 1.68 16.60
CA ASP A 181 -10.13 1.55 16.81
C ASP A 181 -10.76 2.93 16.87
N GLU A 182 -11.56 3.28 15.85
CA GLU A 182 -12.21 4.59 15.73
C GLU A 182 -11.24 5.76 16.01
N GLY A 183 -10.07 5.70 15.36
CA GLY A 183 -9.01 6.70 15.47
C GLY A 183 -8.08 6.56 16.66
N ILE A 184 -8.36 5.67 17.62
CA ILE A 184 -7.58 5.49 18.85
C ILE A 184 -6.55 4.36 18.65
N LEU A 185 -5.28 4.63 18.88
CA LEU A 185 -4.21 3.63 18.84
C LEU A 185 -4.34 2.63 20.00
N LYS A 186 -4.53 1.34 19.71
CA LYS A 186 -4.73 0.29 20.70
C LYS A 186 -3.50 -0.57 20.95
N HIS A 187 -2.71 -0.83 19.91
CA HIS A 187 -1.60 -1.77 20.00
C HIS A 187 -0.37 -1.26 19.23
N TYR A 188 0.81 -1.53 19.78
CA TYR A 188 2.08 -1.55 19.05
C TYR A 188 2.30 -2.95 18.45
N LEU A 189 3.21 -3.06 17.47
CA LEU A 189 3.71 -4.33 16.94
C LEU A 189 4.90 -4.78 17.82
N ILE A 190 4.71 -5.82 18.65
CA ILE A 190 5.63 -6.13 19.72
C ILE A 190 6.35 -7.45 19.47
N ASP A 191 7.68 -7.38 19.32
CA ASP A 191 8.61 -8.50 19.40
C ASP A 191 9.02 -8.80 20.86
N THR A 192 9.62 -9.94 21.13
CA THR A 192 10.00 -10.36 22.49
C THR A 192 11.10 -9.46 23.09
N TYR A 193 12.12 -9.10 22.29
CA TYR A 193 13.26 -8.33 22.80
C TYR A 193 12.86 -6.89 23.17
N SER A 194 12.24 -6.21 22.23
CA SER A 194 11.81 -4.81 22.48
C SER A 194 10.65 -4.74 23.48
N GLY A 195 9.78 -5.77 23.47
CA GLY A 195 8.71 -5.93 24.45
C GLY A 195 9.23 -5.98 25.89
N LYS A 196 10.29 -6.75 26.15
CA LYS A 196 10.93 -6.79 27.47
C LYS A 196 11.42 -5.39 27.93
N LYS A 197 11.99 -4.59 27.01
CA LYS A 197 12.41 -3.21 27.32
C LYS A 197 11.25 -2.28 27.66
N LEU A 198 10.10 -2.52 27.08
CA LEU A 198 8.87 -1.76 27.29
C LEU A 198 7.98 -2.33 28.39
N ASN A 199 8.37 -3.42 29.02
CA ASN A 199 7.57 -4.20 29.98
C ASN A 199 6.23 -4.67 29.35
N LEU A 200 6.27 -5.08 28.09
CA LEU A 200 5.14 -5.59 27.31
C LEU A 200 5.43 -7.01 26.81
N LYS A 201 4.37 -7.80 26.60
CA LYS A 201 4.49 -9.14 25.99
C LYS A 201 4.45 -9.04 24.47
N SER A 202 5.21 -9.92 23.79
CA SER A 202 5.10 -10.10 22.34
C SER A 202 3.67 -10.44 21.96
N ASN A 203 3.20 -9.86 20.85
CA ASN A 203 1.87 -10.10 20.30
C ASN A 203 1.91 -10.79 18.92
N GLY A 204 2.99 -11.52 18.66
CA GLY A 204 3.14 -12.29 17.43
C GLY A 204 3.44 -11.42 16.20
N ARG A 205 4.20 -10.34 16.40
CA ARG A 205 4.55 -9.39 15.32
C ARG A 205 6.06 -9.21 15.14
N CYS A 206 6.86 -10.15 15.64
CA CYS A 206 8.26 -10.21 15.24
C CYS A 206 8.35 -10.53 13.73
N GLY A 207 9.10 -9.73 12.99
CA GLY A 207 9.17 -9.80 11.52
C GLY A 207 8.03 -9.08 10.79
N GLY A 208 7.22 -8.30 11.50
CA GLY A 208 6.22 -7.39 10.91
C GLY A 208 4.78 -7.89 10.94
N THR A 209 3.93 -7.18 10.25
CA THR A 209 2.49 -7.43 10.14
C THR A 209 2.19 -8.71 9.35
N SER A 210 0.95 -9.15 9.45
CA SER A 210 0.35 -10.20 8.61
C SER A 210 -0.39 -9.54 7.42
N ASN A 211 -1.73 -9.56 7.44
CA ASN A 211 -2.50 -8.82 6.46
C ASN A 211 -3.02 -7.53 7.11
N LEU A 212 -2.30 -6.45 6.84
CA LEU A 212 -2.58 -5.13 7.39
C LEU A 212 -3.52 -4.36 6.46
N TYR A 213 -4.57 -3.75 7.00
CA TYR A 213 -5.48 -2.96 6.16
C TYR A 213 -6.24 -1.88 6.96
N PHE A 214 -6.59 -0.81 6.26
CA PHE A 214 -7.64 0.10 6.69
C PHE A 214 -9.00 -0.54 6.46
N GLU A 215 -9.90 -0.43 7.41
CA GLU A 215 -11.31 -0.76 7.20
C GLU A 215 -11.92 0.20 6.17
N ASN A 216 -12.93 -0.27 5.42
CA ASN A 216 -13.63 0.59 4.47
C ASN A 216 -14.24 1.81 5.16
N GLY A 217 -14.12 2.96 4.50
CA GLY A 217 -14.94 4.12 4.83
C GLY A 217 -16.40 3.96 4.37
N THR A 218 -17.18 5.00 4.57
CA THR A 218 -18.61 5.02 4.18
C THR A 218 -18.86 5.66 2.82
N MET A 219 -17.93 6.47 2.33
CA MET A 219 -18.04 7.18 1.06
C MET A 219 -17.70 6.27 -0.12
N SER A 220 -18.43 6.39 -1.22
CA SER A 220 -17.96 5.77 -2.46
C SER A 220 -16.73 6.50 -3.02
N TYR A 221 -15.94 5.80 -3.83
CA TYR A 221 -14.82 6.40 -4.57
C TYR A 221 -15.25 7.66 -5.36
N LYS A 222 -16.44 7.62 -5.99
CA LYS A 222 -16.97 8.75 -6.76
C LYS A 222 -17.34 9.94 -5.85
N ASP A 223 -17.95 9.66 -4.70
CA ASP A 223 -18.29 10.71 -3.74
C ASP A 223 -17.03 11.37 -3.18
N LEU A 224 -15.98 10.58 -2.94
CA LEU A 224 -14.68 11.09 -2.50
C LEU A 224 -14.07 12.05 -3.54
N LEU A 225 -14.10 11.69 -4.83
CA LEU A 225 -13.65 12.58 -5.90
C LEU A 225 -14.49 13.86 -6.00
N ASN A 226 -15.81 13.77 -5.79
CA ASN A 226 -16.74 14.90 -5.88
C ASN A 226 -16.75 15.80 -4.64
N SER A 227 -16.16 15.36 -3.52
CA SER A 227 -16.19 16.09 -2.25
C SER A 227 -15.41 17.40 -2.27
N ASN A 228 -14.57 17.62 -3.30
CA ASN A 228 -13.78 18.82 -3.47
C ASN A 228 -13.94 19.38 -4.90
N SER A 229 -14.04 20.71 -5.02
CA SER A 229 -14.10 21.36 -6.33
C SER A 229 -12.83 21.15 -7.16
N LYS A 230 -11.67 21.01 -6.50
CA LYS A 230 -10.38 20.62 -7.10
C LYS A 230 -9.55 19.78 -6.14
N CYS A 231 -8.87 18.77 -6.68
CA CYS A 231 -7.93 17.94 -5.94
C CYS A 231 -6.87 17.33 -6.88
N LEU A 232 -5.84 16.74 -6.30
CA LEU A 232 -4.87 15.92 -7.03
C LEU A 232 -5.13 14.45 -6.70
N TYR A 233 -5.34 13.64 -7.72
CA TYR A 233 -5.42 12.18 -7.61
C TYR A 233 -4.06 11.59 -7.93
N ILE A 234 -3.37 11.06 -6.92
CA ILE A 234 -1.99 10.59 -7.02
C ILE A 234 -1.96 9.09 -7.25
N THR A 235 -1.29 8.68 -8.32
CA THR A 235 -1.18 7.28 -8.74
C THR A 235 0.21 6.69 -8.55
N GLU A 236 1.22 7.53 -8.33
CA GLU A 236 2.60 7.10 -8.09
C GLU A 236 3.31 8.08 -7.15
N THR A 237 4.15 7.55 -6.26
CA THR A 237 5.05 8.33 -5.42
C THR A 237 6.48 7.87 -5.64
N ILE A 238 7.43 8.82 -5.64
CA ILE A 238 8.85 8.58 -5.93
C ILE A 238 9.68 9.09 -4.76
N GLY A 239 10.66 8.28 -4.34
CA GLY A 239 11.60 8.60 -3.28
C GLY A 239 11.16 8.08 -1.91
N HIS A 240 12.05 8.29 -0.92
CA HIS A 240 11.90 7.85 0.47
C HIS A 240 11.80 9.07 1.41
N GLY A 241 10.77 9.88 1.19
CA GLY A 241 10.58 11.15 1.90
C GLY A 241 9.73 11.07 3.16
N SER A 242 9.66 9.91 3.82
CA SER A 242 8.94 9.74 5.09
C SER A 242 9.92 9.63 6.27
N ASN A 243 9.66 10.37 7.34
CA ASN A 243 10.44 10.34 8.57
C ASN A 243 9.56 9.94 9.75
N ILE A 244 9.69 8.69 10.21
CA ILE A 244 8.90 8.19 11.35
C ILE A 244 9.31 8.75 12.71
N ILE A 245 10.40 9.53 12.80
CA ILE A 245 10.81 10.20 14.06
C ILE A 245 10.02 11.48 14.24
N THR A 246 9.95 12.31 13.20
CA THR A 246 9.29 13.63 13.26
C THR A 246 7.84 13.58 12.76
N GLY A 247 7.52 12.61 11.92
CA GLY A 247 6.26 12.50 11.19
C GLY A 247 6.27 13.21 9.83
N ASP A 248 7.38 13.82 9.43
CA ASP A 248 7.44 14.55 8.16
C ASP A 248 7.31 13.61 6.96
N TYR A 249 6.60 14.08 5.96
CA TYR A 249 6.34 13.40 4.70
C TYR A 249 6.60 14.34 3.54
N SER A 250 7.51 13.98 2.63
CA SER A 250 7.81 14.76 1.44
C SER A 250 8.27 13.84 0.32
N VAL A 251 7.47 13.64 -0.70
CA VAL A 251 7.74 12.70 -1.79
C VAL A 251 7.47 13.33 -3.14
N GLY A 252 8.24 12.94 -4.16
CA GLY A 252 7.88 13.18 -5.54
C GLY A 252 6.59 12.44 -5.89
N ALA A 253 5.76 13.00 -6.77
CA ALA A 253 4.49 12.39 -7.11
C ALA A 253 4.09 12.63 -8.57
N THR A 254 3.28 11.71 -9.07
CA THR A 254 2.65 11.73 -10.39
C THR A 254 1.19 11.34 -10.24
N GLY A 255 0.32 11.94 -11.02
CA GLY A 255 -1.11 11.66 -10.96
C GLY A 255 -1.93 12.51 -11.91
N PHE A 256 -3.07 12.96 -11.45
CA PHE A 256 -4.03 13.72 -12.26
C PHE A 256 -4.58 14.90 -11.49
N PHE A 257 -4.76 16.00 -12.19
CA PHE A 257 -5.60 17.10 -11.69
C PHE A 257 -7.06 16.73 -11.90
N VAL A 258 -7.84 16.83 -10.83
CA VAL A 258 -9.28 16.53 -10.82
C VAL A 258 -10.04 17.78 -10.49
N GLN A 259 -11.09 18.06 -11.24
CA GLN A 259 -12.00 19.19 -11.01
C GLN A 259 -13.44 18.71 -11.06
N ASN A 260 -14.21 19.02 -10.03
CA ASN A 260 -15.61 18.61 -9.89
C ASN A 260 -15.80 17.09 -10.11
N GLY A 261 -14.89 16.29 -9.54
CA GLY A 261 -14.91 14.82 -9.64
C GLY A 261 -14.44 14.25 -10.97
N GLU A 262 -14.05 15.06 -11.94
CA GLU A 262 -13.61 14.61 -13.26
C GLU A 262 -12.11 14.80 -13.47
N PHE A 263 -11.45 13.80 -14.03
CA PHE A 263 -10.04 13.83 -14.42
C PHE A 263 -9.85 14.79 -15.60
N GLN A 264 -9.02 15.82 -15.42
CA GLN A 264 -8.81 16.87 -16.44
C GLN A 264 -7.55 16.62 -17.27
N TYR A 265 -6.41 16.45 -16.60
CA TYR A 265 -5.12 16.21 -17.25
C TYR A 265 -4.14 15.54 -16.29
N PRO A 266 -3.18 14.76 -16.81
CA PRO A 266 -2.11 14.22 -16.00
C PRO A 266 -1.15 15.30 -15.52
N ILE A 267 -0.53 15.05 -14.37
CA ILE A 267 0.50 15.87 -13.75
C ILE A 267 1.70 15.00 -13.37
N ASN A 268 2.90 15.54 -13.52
CA ASN A 268 4.13 14.87 -13.08
C ASN A 268 5.10 15.87 -12.43
N GLU A 269 6.23 15.36 -11.94
CA GLU A 269 7.31 16.18 -11.36
C GLU A 269 6.83 17.15 -10.26
N ILE A 270 5.83 16.75 -9.48
CA ILE A 270 5.37 17.51 -8.32
C ILE A 270 5.95 16.92 -7.03
N THR A 271 5.96 17.73 -5.97
CA THR A 271 6.28 17.27 -4.62
C THR A 271 5.05 17.44 -3.74
N ILE A 272 4.69 16.37 -3.03
CA ILE A 272 3.68 16.40 -1.98
C ILE A 272 4.41 16.45 -0.64
N ALA A 273 4.07 17.45 0.19
CA ALA A 273 4.64 17.61 1.51
C ALA A 273 3.54 17.72 2.57
N GLY A 274 3.78 17.13 3.74
CA GLY A 274 2.87 17.15 4.87
C GLY A 274 3.54 16.59 6.13
N ASN A 275 2.74 16.39 7.18
CA ASN A 275 3.17 15.70 8.38
C ASN A 275 2.14 14.63 8.75
N PHE A 276 2.57 13.41 9.06
CA PHE A 276 1.67 12.30 9.38
C PHE A 276 0.73 12.58 10.55
N LYS A 277 1.13 13.41 11.51
CA LYS A 277 0.26 13.76 12.63
C LYS A 277 -1.00 14.49 12.16
N ASP A 278 -0.83 15.42 11.22
CA ASP A 278 -1.96 16.16 10.62
C ASP A 278 -2.70 15.30 9.59
N MET A 279 -1.95 14.57 8.74
CA MET A 279 -2.52 13.72 7.71
C MET A 279 -3.45 12.66 8.32
N PHE A 280 -3.02 11.94 9.35
CA PHE A 280 -3.80 10.88 10.00
C PHE A 280 -5.11 11.39 10.59
N GLN A 281 -5.12 12.58 11.17
CA GLN A 281 -6.33 13.17 11.74
C GLN A 281 -7.35 13.63 10.69
N ASN A 282 -6.90 13.86 9.46
CA ASN A 282 -7.73 14.35 8.36
C ASN A 282 -8.05 13.30 7.30
N ILE A 283 -7.61 12.04 7.50
CA ILE A 283 -7.90 10.96 6.55
C ILE A 283 -9.40 10.70 6.42
N THR A 284 -9.85 10.62 5.18
CA THR A 284 -11.15 10.08 4.78
C THR A 284 -10.93 8.90 3.83
N LEU A 285 -11.55 7.76 4.11
CA LEU A 285 -11.42 6.52 3.36
C LEU A 285 -12.63 6.29 2.47
N ALA A 286 -12.41 5.81 1.25
CA ALA A 286 -13.48 5.28 0.41
C ALA A 286 -13.90 3.86 0.86
N ASN A 287 -14.91 3.31 0.18
CA ASN A 287 -15.42 1.94 0.44
C ASN A 287 -14.98 0.93 -0.63
N ASP A 288 -13.83 1.16 -1.25
CA ASP A 288 -13.30 0.38 -2.38
C ASP A 288 -12.10 -0.50 -2.00
N LEU A 289 -12.03 -0.94 -0.73
CA LEU A 289 -10.98 -1.84 -0.26
C LEU A 289 -11.00 -3.17 -1.03
N GLU A 290 -9.85 -3.55 -1.54
CA GLU A 290 -9.58 -4.84 -2.16
C GLU A 290 -8.36 -5.49 -1.51
N PHE A 291 -8.41 -6.81 -1.30
CA PHE A 291 -7.28 -7.57 -0.76
C PHE A 291 -6.41 -8.11 -1.90
N GLU A 292 -5.41 -7.33 -2.29
CA GLU A 292 -4.47 -7.69 -3.37
C GLU A 292 -3.04 -7.90 -2.87
N TYR A 293 -2.73 -7.42 -1.65
CA TYR A 293 -1.39 -7.42 -1.05
C TYR A 293 -1.44 -7.91 0.40
N SER A 294 -0.27 -7.97 1.04
CA SER A 294 -0.20 -8.12 2.50
C SER A 294 -0.56 -6.82 3.25
N THR A 295 -0.44 -5.68 2.59
CA THR A 295 -0.90 -4.38 3.10
C THR A 295 -1.87 -3.77 2.10
N ASN A 296 -3.09 -3.46 2.54
CA ASN A 296 -4.17 -3.01 1.67
C ASN A 296 -4.79 -1.72 2.20
N SER A 297 -5.22 -0.88 1.30
CA SER A 297 -5.93 0.37 1.61
C SER A 297 -7.03 0.60 0.59
N PRO A 298 -8.18 1.14 0.98
CA PRO A 298 -9.06 1.78 0.02
C PRO A 298 -8.42 3.07 -0.50
N THR A 299 -9.03 3.68 -1.52
CA THR A 299 -8.72 5.05 -1.94
C THR A 299 -8.86 5.99 -0.75
N MET A 300 -7.92 6.92 -0.61
CA MET A 300 -7.78 7.74 0.60
C MET A 300 -7.58 9.22 0.25
N MET A 301 -8.32 10.08 0.91
CA MET A 301 -8.17 11.54 0.86
C MET A 301 -7.57 12.05 2.16
#